data_527be51a3764a90d74bc6297f653ba47
#
_entry.id   527be51a3764a90d74bc6297f653ba47
#
_cell.length_a   1.000
_cell.length_b   1.000
_cell.length_c   1.000
_cell.angle_alpha   90.00
_cell.angle_beta   90.00
_cell.angle_gamma   90.00
#
_symmetry.space_group_name_H-M   'P 1'
#
loop_
_entity.id
_entity.type
_entity.pdbx_description
1 polymer ?
#
loop_
_entity_poly.entity_id
_entity_poly.type
_entity_poly.pdbx_seq_one_letter_code
_entity_poly.pdbx_strand_id
1 'polypeptide(L)'
;MFNTNFAIHVMEQSMSDQFLSRLIEGYVLIQKERYSEASDHFNRMLYSEHNPSDDDIIWIAKSHIYKKLGKQEESETCMKLVTDALENTQ
;
A
#
# COMPACT_ATOMS: atom_id res chain seq x y z
N MET A 1 -5.25 -28.88 -2.21
CA MET A 1 -4.61 -28.13 -3.31
C MET A 1 -5.05 -26.68 -3.23
N PHE A 2 -4.11 -25.75 -3.33
CA PHE A 2 -4.44 -24.32 -3.25
C PHE A 2 -5.22 -23.88 -4.48
N ASN A 3 -6.34 -23.20 -4.25
CA ASN A 3 -7.19 -22.71 -5.33
C ASN A 3 -6.92 -21.23 -5.57
N THR A 4 -6.19 -20.90 -6.63
CA THR A 4 -5.84 -19.54 -7.00
C THR A 4 -7.08 -18.67 -7.20
N ASN A 5 -8.14 -19.22 -7.81
CA ASN A 5 -9.39 -18.50 -8.02
C ASN A 5 -10.06 -18.12 -6.71
N PHE A 6 -9.98 -18.99 -5.71
CA PHE A 6 -10.51 -18.70 -4.38
C PHE A 6 -9.74 -17.55 -3.73
N ALA A 7 -8.41 -17.55 -3.83
CA ALA A 7 -7.59 -16.49 -3.28
C ALA A 7 -7.90 -15.14 -3.92
N ILE A 8 -8.04 -15.11 -5.26
CA ILE A 8 -8.41 -13.90 -5.99
C ILE A 8 -9.79 -13.43 -5.55
N HIS A 9 -10.74 -14.34 -5.40
CA HIS A 9 -12.10 -14.01 -4.98
C HIS A 9 -12.12 -13.36 -3.58
N VAL A 10 -11.33 -13.91 -2.65
CA VAL A 10 -11.23 -13.35 -1.31
C VAL A 10 -10.64 -11.94 -1.34
N MET A 11 -9.61 -11.73 -2.17
CA MET A 11 -8.99 -10.41 -2.33
C MET A 11 -9.99 -9.41 -2.93
N GLU A 12 -10.78 -9.82 -3.90
CA GLU A 12 -11.80 -8.97 -4.51
C GLU A 12 -12.89 -8.58 -3.53
N GLN A 13 -13.19 -9.45 -2.57
CA GLN A 13 -14.15 -9.13 -1.51
C GLN A 13 -13.58 -8.17 -0.48
N SER A 14 -12.26 -8.21 -0.26
CA SER A 14 -11.55 -7.36 0.71
C SER A 14 -11.26 -5.97 0.17
N MET A 15 -11.03 -5.87 -1.16
CA MET A 15 -10.66 -4.64 -1.83
C MET A 15 -11.52 -4.43 -3.06
N SER A 16 -11.85 -3.17 -3.37
CA SER A 16 -12.49 -2.87 -4.64
C SER A 16 -11.51 -3.14 -5.78
N ASP A 17 -12.03 -3.52 -6.95
CA ASP A 17 -11.21 -3.75 -8.13
C ASP A 17 -10.41 -2.50 -8.51
N GLN A 18 -11.02 -1.32 -8.34
CA GLN A 18 -10.39 -0.06 -8.64
C GLN A 18 -9.20 0.20 -7.71
N PHE A 19 -9.36 -0.07 -6.41
CA PHE A 19 -8.28 0.09 -5.45
C PHE A 19 -7.13 -0.86 -5.76
N LEU A 20 -7.43 -2.13 -6.02
CA LEU A 20 -6.42 -3.13 -6.34
C LEU A 20 -5.66 -2.76 -7.60
N SER A 21 -6.35 -2.29 -8.64
CA SER A 21 -5.73 -1.87 -9.88
C SER A 21 -4.75 -0.72 -9.66
N ARG A 22 -5.12 0.26 -8.86
CA ARG A 22 -4.26 1.39 -8.52
C ARG A 22 -3.05 0.96 -7.68
N LEU A 23 -3.27 0.02 -6.77
CA LEU A 23 -2.19 -0.53 -5.95
C LEU A 23 -1.14 -1.19 -6.84
N ILE A 24 -1.57 -2.00 -7.81
CA ILE A 24 -0.68 -2.67 -8.76
C ILE A 24 0.10 -1.63 -9.57
N GLU A 25 -0.56 -0.59 -10.06
CA GLU A 25 0.11 0.48 -10.82
C GLU A 25 1.24 1.12 -10.00
N GLY A 26 1.00 1.36 -8.71
CA GLY A 26 2.01 1.92 -7.82
C GLY A 26 3.20 0.98 -7.65
N TYR A 27 2.95 -0.31 -7.48
CA TYR A 27 4.04 -1.29 -7.35
C TYR A 27 4.83 -1.45 -8.64
N VAL A 28 4.18 -1.31 -9.80
CA VAL A 28 4.90 -1.31 -11.09
C VAL A 28 5.88 -0.13 -11.16
N LEU A 29 5.45 1.04 -10.67
CA LEU A 29 6.34 2.21 -10.61
C LEU A 29 7.53 1.95 -9.70
N ILE A 30 7.31 1.29 -8.56
CA ILE A 30 8.41 0.91 -7.66
C ILE A 30 9.39 -0.03 -8.36
N GLN A 31 8.89 -1.03 -9.07
CA GLN A 31 9.74 -1.98 -9.80
C GLN A 31 10.58 -1.29 -10.88
N LYS A 32 10.05 -0.24 -11.47
CA LYS A 32 10.76 0.56 -12.49
C LYS A 32 11.69 1.59 -11.85
N GLU A 33 11.81 1.60 -10.53
CA GLU A 33 12.63 2.52 -9.78
C GLU A 33 12.20 3.99 -9.94
N ARG A 34 10.94 4.20 -10.29
CA ARG A 34 10.35 5.53 -10.42
C ARG A 34 9.73 5.94 -9.09
N TYR A 35 10.57 6.11 -8.08
CA TYR A 35 10.13 6.25 -6.70
C TYR A 35 9.34 7.54 -6.45
N SER A 36 9.73 8.64 -7.06
CA SER A 36 9.03 9.91 -6.90
C SER A 36 7.62 9.83 -7.46
N GLU A 37 7.47 9.23 -8.64
CA GLU A 37 6.16 9.03 -9.26
C GLU A 37 5.31 8.06 -8.44
N ALA A 38 5.94 7.00 -7.92
CA ALA A 38 5.25 6.03 -7.07
C ALA A 38 4.74 6.70 -5.80
N SER A 39 5.55 7.54 -5.17
CA SER A 39 5.14 8.28 -3.97
C SER A 39 3.92 9.16 -4.26
N ASP A 40 3.94 9.90 -5.35
CA ASP A 40 2.80 10.74 -5.75
C ASP A 40 1.56 9.89 -6.01
N HIS A 41 1.73 8.73 -6.63
CA HIS A 41 0.64 7.80 -6.91
C HIS A 41 -0.03 7.33 -5.62
N PHE A 42 0.76 6.89 -4.64
CA PHE A 42 0.22 6.41 -3.37
C PHE A 42 -0.37 7.55 -2.53
N ASN A 43 0.17 8.76 -2.62
CA ASN A 43 -0.43 9.93 -1.97
C ASN A 43 -1.83 10.21 -2.53
N ARG A 44 -1.99 10.13 -3.85
CA ARG A 44 -3.31 10.30 -4.46
C ARG A 44 -4.29 9.23 -4.01
N MET A 45 -3.81 8.00 -3.82
CA MET A 45 -4.66 6.92 -3.31
C MET A 45 -5.18 7.20 -1.90
N LEU A 46 -4.36 7.78 -1.04
CA LEU A 46 -4.77 8.13 0.32
C LEU A 46 -5.89 9.16 0.33
N TYR A 47 -5.91 10.07 -0.64
CA TYR A 47 -6.92 11.12 -0.73
C TYR A 47 -8.15 10.70 -1.54
N SER A 48 -8.10 9.57 -2.23
CA SER A 48 -9.25 9.08 -2.99
C SER A 48 -10.16 8.26 -2.08
N GLU A 49 -11.42 8.10 -2.51
CA GLU A 49 -12.38 7.30 -1.76
C GLU A 49 -11.96 5.84 -1.75
N HIS A 50 -11.79 5.28 -0.55
CA HIS A 50 -11.43 3.88 -0.36
C HIS A 50 -11.76 3.47 1.07
N ASN A 51 -11.65 2.18 1.34
CA ASN A 51 -11.87 1.65 2.69
C ASN A 51 -10.70 2.05 3.61
N PRO A 52 -10.95 2.76 4.72
CA PRO A 52 -9.86 3.18 5.62
C PRO A 52 -8.98 2.03 6.12
N SER A 53 -9.49 0.82 6.20
CA SER A 53 -8.69 -0.34 6.62
C SER A 53 -7.59 -0.69 5.62
N ASP A 54 -7.67 -0.18 4.39
CA ASP A 54 -6.66 -0.42 3.35
C ASP A 54 -5.51 0.58 3.41
N ASP A 55 -5.58 1.59 4.29
CA ASP A 55 -4.51 2.57 4.44
C ASP A 55 -3.18 1.92 4.81
N ASP A 56 -3.21 0.85 5.60
CA ASP A 56 -1.99 0.16 6.02
C ASP A 56 -1.16 -0.31 4.83
N ILE A 57 -1.82 -0.82 3.80
CA ILE A 57 -1.13 -1.29 2.60
C ILE A 57 -0.42 -0.13 1.90
N ILE A 58 -1.07 1.04 1.87
CA ILE A 58 -0.49 2.24 1.26
C ILE A 58 0.72 2.71 2.08
N TRP A 59 0.60 2.72 3.42
CA TRP A 59 1.70 3.14 4.28
C TRP A 59 2.91 2.21 4.18
N ILE A 60 2.68 0.90 4.04
CA ILE A 60 3.77 -0.07 3.83
C ILE A 60 4.50 0.23 2.52
N ALA A 61 3.76 0.48 1.45
CA ALA A 61 4.35 0.83 0.15
C ALA A 61 5.16 2.12 0.23
N LYS A 62 4.62 3.14 0.89
CA LYS A 62 5.31 4.43 1.06
C LYS A 62 6.58 4.27 1.90
N SER A 63 6.54 3.45 2.94
CA SER A 63 7.73 3.15 3.74
C SER A 63 8.84 2.58 2.87
N HIS A 64 8.51 1.64 2.01
CA HIS A 64 9.46 1.03 1.10
C HIS A 64 10.06 2.07 0.14
N ILE A 65 9.22 2.95 -0.40
CA ILE A 65 9.66 4.02 -1.31
C ILE A 65 10.64 4.97 -0.60
N TYR A 66 10.29 5.43 0.59
CA TYR A 66 11.13 6.34 1.35
C TYR A 66 12.48 5.72 1.69
N LYS A 67 12.48 4.43 2.03
CA LYS A 67 13.72 3.71 2.30
C LYS A 67 14.63 3.70 1.07
N LYS A 68 14.05 3.47 -0.11
CA LYS A 68 14.81 3.48 -1.37
C LYS A 68 15.33 4.87 -1.72
N LEU A 69 14.63 5.92 -1.31
CA LEU A 69 15.04 7.30 -1.52
C LEU A 69 16.05 7.79 -0.47
N GLY A 70 16.43 6.94 0.48
CA GLY A 70 17.33 7.33 1.57
C GLY A 70 16.68 8.14 2.66
N LYS A 71 15.35 8.18 2.70
CA LYS A 71 14.58 8.92 3.70
C LYS A 71 14.17 7.98 4.83
N GLN A 72 15.16 7.59 5.63
CA GLN A 72 14.97 6.58 6.68
C GLN A 72 13.95 7.02 7.73
N GLU A 73 13.96 8.28 8.12
CA GLU A 73 13.07 8.81 9.15
C GLU A 73 11.61 8.74 8.70
N GLU A 74 11.33 9.16 7.46
CA GLU A 74 10.00 9.08 6.89
C GLU A 74 9.53 7.64 6.73
N SER A 75 10.44 6.75 6.37
CA SER A 75 10.15 5.31 6.25
C SER A 75 9.70 4.75 7.60
N GLU A 76 10.44 5.06 8.66
CA GLU A 76 10.11 4.59 10.01
C GLU A 76 8.78 5.16 10.50
N THR A 77 8.49 6.42 10.18
CA THR A 77 7.21 7.04 10.53
C THR A 77 6.05 6.30 9.89
N CYS A 78 6.17 5.94 8.62
CA CYS A 78 5.13 5.18 7.92
C CYS A 78 4.90 3.82 8.56
N MET A 79 5.98 3.11 8.91
CA MET A 79 5.86 1.79 9.55
C MET A 79 5.29 1.90 10.95
N LYS A 80 5.59 2.97 11.66
CA LYS A 80 5.01 3.21 12.98
C LYS A 80 3.50 3.37 12.91
N LEU A 81 3.00 4.06 11.88
CA LEU A 81 1.55 4.20 11.69
C LEU A 81 0.88 2.83 11.52
N VAL A 82 1.51 1.94 10.78
CA VAL A 82 0.99 0.58 10.59
C VAL A 82 1.01 -0.20 11.91
N THR A 83 2.13 -0.14 12.62
CA THR A 83 2.30 -0.84 13.89
C THR A 83 1.28 -0.35 14.93
N ASP A 84 1.10 0.95 15.04
CA ASP A 84 0.14 1.54 15.99
C ASP A 84 -1.30 1.09 15.67
N ALA A 85 -1.64 1.02 14.39
CA ALA A 85 -2.96 0.56 13.96
C ALA A 85 -3.18 -0.91 14.36
N LEU A 86 -2.17 -1.76 14.17
CA LEU A 86 -2.24 -3.17 14.55
C LEU A 86 -2.39 -3.35 16.06
N GLU A 87 -1.67 -2.53 16.85
CA GLU A 87 -1.78 -2.58 18.31
C GLU A 87 -3.18 -2.17 18.77
N ASN A 88 -3.80 -1.21 18.11
CA ASN A 88 -5.12 -0.72 18.47
C ASN A 88 -6.24 -1.68 18.11
N THR A 89 -5.99 -2.68 17.28
CA THR A 89 -6.99 -3.69 16.91
C THR A 89 -7.05 -4.88 17.86
N GLN A 90 -6.16 -4.94 18.82
CA GLN A 90 -6.16 -5.99 19.85
C GLN A 90 -7.19 -5.68 20.98
#